data_b849b8f6290a924204a89c347a3106cc
#
_entry.id   b849b8f6290a924204a89c347a3106cc
#
_cell.length_a   1.000
_cell.length_b   1.000
_cell.length_c   1.000
_cell.angle_alpha   90.00
_cell.angle_beta   90.00
_cell.angle_gamma   90.00
#
_symmetry.space_group_name_H-M   'P 1'
#
loop_
_entity.id
_entity.type
_entity.pdbx_description
1 polymer ?
#
loop_
_entity_poly.entity_id
_entity_poly.type
_entity_poly.pdbx_seq_one_letter_code
_entity_poly.pdbx_strand_id
1 'polypeptide(L)'
;MDSKLIANIVLLCIFVYAAVGNLMAWSFNKPLGVLLTKPLLMPVLAIYYVLNCFSVEYILVVALLFAFLGDFFLIWPQKKIFFIGGLVFFLIMQLLYIVFITTKQVTPEMFSLPVMAAAIGFLIAGLFIYLNLYKSLKEMKIPVLVYMLVILTVGFLCFVNMIGNFNRCNLLEFLGALFFIVSDTILAFDSFKKPVNMANLWIMSTYINAQLFLFAGFMNTY
;
A
#
# COMPACT_ATOMS: atom_id res chain seq x y z
N MET A 1 0.51 -21.60 28.13
CA MET A 1 0.19 -20.99 26.83
C MET A 1 1.49 -20.43 26.28
N ASP A 2 1.84 -20.76 25.05
CA ASP A 2 3.13 -20.38 24.46
C ASP A 2 3.25 -18.85 24.42
N SER A 3 4.34 -18.29 24.94
CA SER A 3 4.58 -16.84 24.98
C SER A 3 4.47 -16.18 23.60
N LYS A 4 4.89 -16.90 22.55
CA LYS A 4 4.77 -16.48 21.17
C LYS A 4 3.31 -16.38 20.71
N LEU A 5 2.46 -17.33 21.11
CA LEU A 5 1.03 -17.30 20.79
C LEU A 5 0.34 -16.10 21.45
N ILE A 6 0.68 -15.81 22.71
CA ILE A 6 0.14 -14.64 23.41
C ILE A 6 0.55 -13.35 22.69
N ALA A 7 1.84 -13.21 22.34
CA ALA A 7 2.33 -12.04 21.62
C ALA A 7 1.60 -11.83 20.27
N ASN A 8 1.38 -12.91 19.51
CA ASN A 8 0.67 -12.84 18.25
C ASN A 8 -0.79 -12.40 18.41
N ILE A 9 -1.50 -12.94 19.41
CA ILE A 9 -2.87 -12.54 19.71
C ILE A 9 -2.93 -11.06 20.09
N VAL A 10 -2.02 -10.60 20.94
CA VAL A 10 -1.95 -9.19 21.38
C VAL A 10 -1.71 -8.28 20.17
N LEU A 11 -0.75 -8.60 19.29
CA LEU A 11 -0.45 -7.81 18.10
C LEU A 11 -1.64 -7.75 17.15
N LEU A 12 -2.32 -8.87 16.91
CA LEU A 12 -3.53 -8.90 16.10
C LEU A 12 -4.66 -8.06 16.70
N CYS A 13 -4.87 -8.13 18.02
CA CYS A 13 -5.85 -7.28 18.72
C CYS A 13 -5.50 -5.80 18.58
N ILE A 14 -4.23 -5.43 18.73
CA ILE A 14 -3.77 -4.03 18.56
C ILE A 14 -4.00 -3.58 17.12
N PHE A 15 -3.68 -4.42 16.13
CA PHE A 15 -3.90 -4.08 14.72
C PHE A 15 -5.38 -3.87 14.40
N VAL A 16 -6.25 -4.79 14.83
CA VAL A 16 -7.71 -4.68 14.62
C VAL A 16 -8.26 -3.44 15.32
N TYR A 17 -7.83 -3.19 16.56
CA TYR A 17 -8.21 -1.98 17.30
C TYR A 17 -7.78 -0.72 16.55
N ALA A 18 -6.53 -0.66 16.07
CA ALA A 18 -6.01 0.48 15.31
C ALA A 18 -6.76 0.65 13.97
N ALA A 19 -7.03 -0.42 13.24
CA ALA A 19 -7.74 -0.39 11.96
C ALA A 19 -9.19 0.10 12.13
N VAL A 20 -9.96 -0.56 13.00
CA VAL A 20 -11.36 -0.19 13.25
C VAL A 20 -11.45 1.20 13.90
N GLY A 21 -10.60 1.47 14.88
CA GLY A 21 -10.53 2.78 15.55
C GLY A 21 -10.20 3.91 14.58
N ASN A 22 -9.31 3.67 13.59
CA ASN A 22 -9.00 4.65 12.56
C ASN A 22 -10.20 4.94 11.65
N LEU A 23 -10.88 3.90 11.16
CA LEU A 23 -12.06 4.05 10.33
C LEU A 23 -13.19 4.78 11.08
N MET A 24 -13.41 4.43 12.35
CA MET A 24 -14.38 5.13 13.20
C MET A 24 -13.98 6.60 13.43
N ALA A 25 -12.69 6.86 13.67
CA ALA A 25 -12.20 8.22 13.87
C ALA A 25 -12.44 9.11 12.64
N TRP A 26 -12.26 8.59 11.43
CA TRP A 26 -12.61 9.28 10.18
C TRP A 26 -14.12 9.44 10.00
N SER A 27 -14.91 8.41 10.30
CA SER A 27 -16.38 8.48 10.20
C SER A 27 -17.00 9.53 11.12
N PHE A 28 -16.45 9.69 12.33
CA PHE A 28 -16.94 10.64 13.34
C PHE A 28 -16.15 11.95 13.39
N ASN A 29 -15.24 12.19 12.42
CA ASN A 29 -14.39 13.39 12.36
C ASN A 29 -13.61 13.64 13.67
N LYS A 30 -12.97 12.61 14.23
CA LYS A 30 -12.18 12.67 15.46
C LYS A 30 -10.67 12.69 15.16
N PRO A 31 -10.04 13.87 14.99
CA PRO A 31 -8.61 13.96 14.57
C PRO A 31 -7.66 13.33 15.58
N LEU A 32 -7.96 13.40 16.89
CA LEU A 32 -7.15 12.73 17.91
C LEU A 32 -7.20 11.20 17.76
N GLY A 33 -8.33 10.64 17.41
CA GLY A 33 -8.46 9.21 17.13
C GLY A 33 -7.61 8.78 15.95
N VAL A 34 -7.58 9.57 14.87
CA VAL A 34 -6.69 9.32 13.71
C VAL A 34 -5.23 9.36 14.11
N LEU A 35 -4.82 10.38 14.88
CA LEU A 35 -3.45 10.54 15.36
C LEU A 35 -2.97 9.34 16.20
N LEU A 36 -3.85 8.77 17.02
CA LEU A 36 -3.49 7.64 17.90
C LEU A 36 -3.53 6.29 17.19
N THR A 37 -4.36 6.14 16.16
CA THR A 37 -4.58 4.83 15.54
C THR A 37 -3.78 4.61 14.25
N LYS A 38 -3.73 5.62 13.36
CA LYS A 38 -3.06 5.50 12.06
C LYS A 38 -1.58 5.08 12.17
N PRO A 39 -0.76 5.72 13.03
CA PRO A 39 0.66 5.35 13.16
C PRO A 39 0.92 3.97 13.78
N LEU A 40 -0.06 3.30 14.38
CA LEU A 40 0.11 1.97 14.96
C LEU A 40 0.07 0.86 13.92
N LEU A 41 -0.59 1.07 12.78
CA LEU A 41 -0.87 0.03 11.79
C LEU A 41 0.42 -0.65 11.29
N MET A 42 1.33 0.11 10.75
CA MET A 42 2.53 -0.43 10.10
C MET A 42 3.58 -0.98 11.08
N PRO A 43 3.87 -0.31 12.22
CA PRO A 43 4.78 -0.89 13.22
C PRO A 43 4.29 -2.22 13.79
N VAL A 44 2.98 -2.39 13.99
CA VAL A 44 2.41 -3.66 14.47
C VAL A 44 2.64 -4.78 13.45
N LEU A 45 2.44 -4.51 12.14
CA LEU A 45 2.73 -5.48 11.09
C LEU A 45 4.23 -5.80 11.02
N ALA A 46 5.11 -4.81 11.16
CA ALA A 46 6.56 -5.00 11.16
C ALA A 46 7.02 -5.89 12.33
N ILE A 47 6.51 -5.62 13.54
CA ILE A 47 6.82 -6.45 14.73
C ILE A 47 6.26 -7.87 14.54
N TYR A 48 5.03 -8.01 14.06
CA TYR A 48 4.44 -9.32 13.79
C TYR A 48 5.27 -10.12 12.78
N TYR A 49 5.78 -9.46 11.72
CA TYR A 49 6.65 -10.08 10.73
C TYR A 49 7.94 -10.61 11.36
N VAL A 50 8.66 -9.77 12.11
CA VAL A 50 9.93 -10.14 12.74
C VAL A 50 9.77 -11.31 13.73
N LEU A 51 8.66 -11.38 14.45
CA LEU A 51 8.39 -12.46 15.43
C LEU A 51 7.97 -13.78 14.77
N ASN A 52 7.44 -13.76 13.55
CA ASN A 52 6.83 -14.94 12.95
C ASN A 52 7.56 -15.48 11.72
N CYS A 53 8.40 -14.70 11.05
CA CYS A 53 9.20 -15.21 9.95
C CYS A 53 10.43 -15.95 10.44
N PHE A 54 10.70 -17.09 9.80
CA PHE A 54 11.90 -17.89 10.06
C PHE A 54 13.16 -17.18 9.55
N SER A 55 13.05 -16.54 8.37
CA SER A 55 14.09 -15.68 7.79
C SER A 55 13.52 -14.28 7.60
N VAL A 56 14.03 -13.31 8.35
CA VAL A 56 13.57 -11.94 8.31
C VAL A 56 14.19 -11.22 7.11
N GLU A 57 13.34 -10.79 6.18
CA GLU A 57 13.78 -9.96 5.06
C GLU A 57 13.73 -8.47 5.46
N TYR A 58 14.89 -7.92 5.75
CA TYR A 58 15.01 -6.53 6.23
C TYR A 58 14.43 -5.50 5.26
N ILE A 59 14.44 -5.79 3.94
CA ILE A 59 13.82 -4.92 2.92
C ILE A 59 12.33 -4.71 3.23
N LEU A 60 11.60 -5.77 3.61
CA LEU A 60 10.19 -5.66 3.95
C LEU A 60 9.97 -4.88 5.25
N VAL A 61 10.81 -5.10 6.26
CA VAL A 61 10.75 -4.33 7.51
C VAL A 61 10.97 -2.84 7.24
N VAL A 62 11.99 -2.51 6.44
CA VAL A 62 12.29 -1.11 6.06
C VAL A 62 11.14 -0.52 5.25
N ALA A 63 10.54 -1.28 4.33
CA ALA A 63 9.37 -0.83 3.59
C ALA A 63 8.19 -0.47 4.53
N LEU A 64 7.89 -1.31 5.52
CA LEU A 64 6.84 -1.03 6.52
C LEU A 64 7.16 0.20 7.39
N LEU A 65 8.44 0.45 7.70
CA LEU A 65 8.86 1.67 8.39
C LEU A 65 8.65 2.92 7.52
N PHE A 66 8.93 2.85 6.22
CA PHE A 66 8.61 3.94 5.30
C PHE A 66 7.10 4.13 5.13
N ALA A 67 6.32 3.05 5.14
CA ALA A 67 4.86 3.14 5.17
C ALA A 67 4.36 3.86 6.43
N PHE A 68 4.92 3.52 7.61
CA PHE A 68 4.64 4.23 8.87
C PHE A 68 4.93 5.73 8.76
N LEU A 69 6.09 6.12 8.21
CA LEU A 69 6.43 7.53 8.01
C LEU A 69 5.44 8.21 7.05
N GLY A 70 5.08 7.54 5.96
CA GLY A 70 4.05 8.02 5.04
C GLY A 70 2.70 8.25 5.72
N ASP A 71 2.26 7.29 6.53
CA ASP A 71 1.04 7.39 7.33
C ASP A 71 1.08 8.56 8.31
N PHE A 72 2.21 8.74 9.02
CA PHE A 72 2.39 9.83 9.96
C PHE A 72 2.32 11.20 9.27
N PHE A 73 3.00 11.36 8.14
CA PHE A 73 2.99 12.62 7.39
C PHE A 73 1.60 12.92 6.82
N LEU A 74 0.88 11.94 6.31
CA LEU A 74 -0.48 12.10 5.79
C LEU A 74 -1.57 12.23 6.86
N ILE A 75 -1.22 12.45 8.13
CA ILE A 75 -2.18 12.91 9.15
C ILE A 75 -2.55 14.37 8.90
N TRP A 76 -1.61 15.17 8.39
CA TRP A 76 -1.84 16.59 8.08
C TRP A 76 -1.69 16.91 6.59
N PRO A 77 -2.52 16.31 5.72
CA PRO A 77 -2.41 16.46 4.26
C PRO A 77 -2.65 17.89 3.76
N GLN A 78 -3.27 18.75 4.59
CA GLN A 78 -3.54 20.15 4.25
C GLN A 78 -2.26 20.98 4.14
N LYS A 79 -1.17 20.58 4.81
CA LYS A 79 0.12 21.23 4.73
C LYS A 79 0.94 20.62 3.57
N LYS A 80 1.24 21.41 2.53
CA LYS A 80 1.92 20.94 1.31
C LYS A 80 3.19 20.12 1.61
N ILE A 81 3.99 20.52 2.61
CA ILE A 81 5.23 19.82 2.97
C ILE A 81 4.95 18.42 3.54
N PHE A 82 3.90 18.29 4.37
CA PHE A 82 3.51 16.99 4.94
C PHE A 82 2.91 16.08 3.88
N PHE A 83 2.09 16.62 2.99
CA PHE A 83 1.53 15.86 1.87
C PHE A 83 2.62 15.31 0.95
N ILE A 84 3.56 16.20 0.52
CA ILE A 84 4.69 15.77 -0.34
C ILE A 84 5.58 14.77 0.40
N GLY A 85 5.89 15.02 1.68
CA GLY A 85 6.68 14.08 2.49
C GLY A 85 6.03 12.71 2.59
N GLY A 86 4.72 12.65 2.82
CA GLY A 86 3.97 11.38 2.82
C GLY A 86 4.06 10.64 1.49
N LEU A 87 3.86 11.34 0.36
CA LEU A 87 4.02 10.75 -0.96
C LEU A 87 5.43 10.22 -1.22
N VAL A 88 6.47 10.94 -0.78
CA VAL A 88 7.87 10.51 -0.93
C VAL A 88 8.12 9.23 -0.12
N PHE A 89 7.66 9.17 1.13
CA PHE A 89 7.83 7.97 1.95
C PHE A 89 7.08 6.76 1.38
N PHE A 90 5.86 6.93 0.89
CA PHE A 90 5.15 5.86 0.19
C PHE A 90 5.83 5.47 -1.12
N LEU A 91 6.39 6.42 -1.86
CA LEU A 91 7.17 6.11 -3.07
C LEU A 91 8.36 5.21 -2.75
N ILE A 92 9.13 5.55 -1.68
CA ILE A 92 10.26 4.73 -1.24
C ILE A 92 9.79 3.33 -0.82
N MET A 93 8.69 3.24 -0.07
CA MET A 93 8.09 1.94 0.29
C MET A 93 7.74 1.12 -0.96
N GLN A 94 7.11 1.70 -1.96
CA GLN A 94 6.75 1.01 -3.21
C GLN A 94 7.98 0.55 -3.99
N LEU A 95 9.04 1.35 -4.03
CA LEU A 95 10.33 0.96 -4.63
C LEU A 95 10.95 -0.23 -3.89
N LEU A 96 10.88 -0.26 -2.56
CA LEU A 96 11.35 -1.40 -1.77
C LEU A 96 10.49 -2.65 -2.02
N TYR A 97 9.18 -2.51 -2.21
CA TYR A 97 8.33 -3.63 -2.63
C TYR A 97 8.72 -4.16 -4.02
N ILE A 98 9.02 -3.29 -4.99
CA ILE A 98 9.54 -3.72 -6.31
C ILE A 98 10.81 -4.53 -6.14
N VAL A 99 11.79 -4.02 -5.37
CA VAL A 99 13.04 -4.73 -5.11
C VAL A 99 12.76 -6.08 -4.45
N PHE A 100 11.92 -6.12 -3.40
CA PHE A 100 11.55 -7.37 -2.72
C PHE A 100 10.93 -8.39 -3.68
N ILE A 101 9.94 -7.97 -4.47
CA ILE A 101 9.24 -8.83 -5.43
C ILE A 101 10.22 -9.38 -6.49
N THR A 102 11.09 -8.54 -7.03
CA THR A 102 12.01 -8.93 -8.11
C THR A 102 13.18 -9.78 -7.64
N THR A 103 13.61 -9.66 -6.38
CA THR A 103 14.72 -10.47 -5.85
C THR A 103 14.29 -11.84 -5.33
N LYS A 104 13.02 -12.01 -4.98
CA LYS A 104 12.51 -13.21 -4.30
C LYS A 104 11.61 -14.10 -5.13
N GLN A 105 11.06 -13.59 -6.20
CA GLN A 105 10.05 -14.33 -6.97
C GLN A 105 10.55 -14.71 -8.35
N VAL A 106 10.20 -15.94 -8.76
CA VAL A 106 10.49 -16.44 -10.12
C VAL A 106 9.53 -15.76 -11.08
N THR A 107 10.07 -14.94 -11.97
CA THR A 107 9.27 -14.30 -13.00
C THR A 107 8.92 -15.30 -14.10
N PRO A 108 7.67 -15.41 -14.50
CA PRO A 108 7.28 -16.22 -15.66
C PRO A 108 7.82 -15.59 -16.95
N GLU A 109 7.65 -16.29 -18.06
CA GLU A 109 8.00 -15.75 -19.39
C GLU A 109 7.33 -14.39 -19.63
N MET A 110 8.13 -13.33 -19.60
CA MET A 110 7.64 -11.94 -19.71
C MET A 110 6.91 -11.64 -21.03
N PHE A 111 7.09 -12.48 -22.04
CA PHE A 111 6.48 -12.35 -23.37
C PHE A 111 5.23 -13.20 -23.56
N SER A 112 4.68 -13.78 -22.51
CA SER A 112 3.41 -14.50 -22.61
C SER A 112 2.24 -13.53 -22.91
N LEU A 113 1.26 -13.98 -23.69
CA LEU A 113 0.12 -13.16 -24.08
C LEU A 113 -0.63 -12.53 -22.88
N PRO A 114 -0.90 -13.25 -21.76
CA PRO A 114 -1.57 -12.65 -20.59
C PRO A 114 -0.73 -11.55 -19.94
N VAL A 115 0.60 -11.72 -19.88
CA VAL A 115 1.49 -10.70 -19.30
C VAL A 115 1.53 -9.44 -20.17
N MET A 116 1.61 -9.58 -21.49
CA MET A 116 1.58 -8.44 -22.41
C MET A 116 0.23 -7.72 -22.36
N ALA A 117 -0.89 -8.46 -22.33
CA ALA A 117 -2.21 -7.89 -22.18
C ALA A 117 -2.38 -7.12 -20.88
N ALA A 118 -1.85 -7.65 -19.76
CA ALA A 118 -1.86 -6.98 -18.47
C ALA A 118 -1.01 -5.70 -18.49
N ALA A 119 0.20 -5.73 -19.08
CA ALA A 119 1.03 -4.54 -19.22
C ALA A 119 0.29 -3.41 -19.93
N ILE A 120 -0.37 -3.73 -21.05
CA ILE A 120 -1.21 -2.78 -21.79
C ILE A 120 -2.38 -2.30 -20.91
N GLY A 121 -3.06 -3.19 -20.17
CA GLY A 121 -4.16 -2.83 -19.28
C GLY A 121 -3.73 -1.87 -18.18
N PHE A 122 -2.60 -2.12 -17.50
CA PHE A 122 -2.04 -1.22 -16.49
C PHE A 122 -1.65 0.14 -17.08
N LEU A 123 -1.05 0.15 -18.27
CA LEU A 123 -0.70 1.41 -18.96
C LEU A 123 -1.94 2.22 -19.34
N ILE A 124 -2.98 1.57 -19.88
CA ILE A 124 -4.25 2.24 -20.22
C ILE A 124 -4.92 2.79 -18.97
N ALA A 125 -4.99 2.01 -17.88
CA ALA A 125 -5.55 2.45 -16.60
C ALA A 125 -4.77 3.65 -16.04
N GLY A 126 -3.45 3.60 -16.04
CA GLY A 126 -2.60 4.71 -15.60
C GLY A 126 -2.80 5.95 -16.47
N LEU A 127 -2.79 5.79 -17.78
CA LEU A 127 -3.03 6.91 -18.71
C LEU A 127 -4.40 7.54 -18.47
N PHE A 128 -5.44 6.73 -18.30
CA PHE A 128 -6.79 7.21 -18.01
C PHE A 128 -6.83 8.02 -16.70
N ILE A 129 -6.25 7.52 -15.61
CA ILE A 129 -6.17 8.21 -14.32
C ILE A 129 -5.40 9.52 -14.49
N TYR A 130 -4.21 9.47 -15.10
CA TYR A 130 -3.35 10.64 -15.27
C TYR A 130 -3.99 11.74 -16.12
N LEU A 131 -4.58 11.41 -17.25
CA LEU A 131 -5.25 12.37 -18.12
C LEU A 131 -6.42 13.06 -17.42
N ASN A 132 -7.16 12.31 -16.59
CA ASN A 132 -8.26 12.89 -15.79
C ASN A 132 -7.77 13.87 -14.72
N LEU A 133 -6.55 13.72 -14.21
CA LEU A 133 -5.92 14.58 -13.19
C LEU A 133 -5.09 15.70 -13.81
N TYR A 134 -4.57 15.52 -15.02
CA TYR A 134 -3.52 16.34 -15.65
C TYR A 134 -3.74 17.85 -15.55
N LYS A 135 -4.98 18.31 -15.83
CA LYS A 135 -5.33 19.74 -15.79
C LYS A 135 -5.29 20.32 -14.38
N SER A 136 -5.49 19.48 -13.36
CA SER A 136 -5.58 19.88 -11.95
C SER A 136 -4.25 19.80 -11.21
N LEU A 137 -3.26 19.05 -11.73
CA LEU A 137 -1.99 18.75 -11.05
C LEU A 137 -1.02 19.95 -10.96
N LYS A 138 -1.16 20.97 -11.81
CA LYS A 138 -0.27 22.15 -11.83
C LYS A 138 1.23 21.76 -11.79
N GLU A 139 1.94 22.11 -10.71
CA GLU A 139 3.35 21.77 -10.49
C GLU A 139 3.60 20.31 -10.13
N MET A 140 2.56 19.57 -9.71
CA MET A 140 2.67 18.17 -9.27
C MET A 140 2.58 17.14 -10.41
N LYS A 141 2.59 17.58 -11.68
CA LYS A 141 2.48 16.69 -12.85
C LYS A 141 3.54 15.60 -12.87
N ILE A 142 4.82 15.97 -12.75
CA ILE A 142 5.93 15.02 -12.79
C ILE A 142 5.95 14.14 -11.54
N PRO A 143 5.88 14.67 -10.30
CA PRO A 143 5.83 13.84 -9.09
C PRO A 143 4.70 12.81 -9.11
N VAL A 144 3.48 13.20 -9.49
CA VAL A 144 2.33 12.28 -9.55
C VAL A 144 2.50 11.24 -10.67
N LEU A 145 3.07 11.62 -11.82
CA LEU A 145 3.35 10.66 -12.89
C LEU A 145 4.35 9.58 -12.43
N VAL A 146 5.46 9.99 -11.81
CA VAL A 146 6.49 9.06 -11.30
C VAL A 146 5.88 8.14 -10.24
N TYR A 147 5.14 8.70 -9.28
CA TYR A 147 4.47 7.93 -8.24
C TYR A 147 3.51 6.89 -8.82
N MET A 148 2.67 7.33 -9.77
CA MET A 148 1.71 6.46 -10.43
C MET A 148 2.39 5.32 -11.21
N LEU A 149 3.48 5.61 -11.93
CA LEU A 149 4.22 4.58 -12.66
C LEU A 149 4.78 3.53 -11.69
N VAL A 150 5.32 3.94 -10.54
CA VAL A 150 5.88 3.02 -9.54
C VAL A 150 4.79 2.12 -8.94
N ILE A 151 3.65 2.67 -8.54
CA ILE A 151 2.57 1.86 -7.96
C ILE A 151 1.95 0.89 -8.98
N LEU A 152 1.80 1.30 -10.24
CA LEU A 152 1.35 0.42 -11.31
C LEU A 152 2.36 -0.69 -11.61
N THR A 153 3.66 -0.40 -11.48
CA THR A 153 4.72 -1.41 -11.61
C THR A 153 4.61 -2.47 -10.51
N VAL A 154 4.34 -2.08 -9.25
CA VAL A 154 4.07 -3.07 -8.17
C VAL A 154 2.87 -3.94 -8.54
N GLY A 155 1.76 -3.34 -8.95
CA GLY A 155 0.57 -4.08 -9.37
C GLY A 155 0.82 -5.04 -10.52
N PHE A 156 1.57 -4.60 -11.51
CA PHE A 156 1.97 -5.43 -12.66
C PHE A 156 2.87 -6.60 -12.25
N LEU A 157 3.89 -6.37 -11.42
CA LEU A 157 4.78 -7.43 -10.94
C LEU A 157 4.03 -8.48 -10.10
N CYS A 158 3.14 -8.04 -9.20
CA CYS A 158 2.28 -8.97 -8.45
C CYS A 158 1.37 -9.79 -9.37
N PHE A 159 0.83 -9.20 -10.44
CA PHE A 159 0.06 -9.92 -11.46
C PHE A 159 0.92 -10.95 -12.19
N VAL A 160 2.12 -10.57 -12.63
CA VAL A 160 3.06 -11.45 -13.33
C VAL A 160 3.39 -12.67 -12.48
N ASN A 161 3.67 -12.46 -11.18
CA ASN A 161 3.96 -13.54 -10.26
C ASN A 161 2.73 -14.46 -10.04
N MET A 162 1.54 -13.87 -9.92
CA MET A 162 0.30 -14.64 -9.79
C MET A 162 0.05 -15.54 -11.00
N ILE A 163 0.29 -15.06 -12.21
CA ILE A 163 0.12 -15.86 -13.44
C ILE A 163 1.21 -16.93 -13.54
N GLY A 164 2.46 -16.59 -13.20
CA GLY A 164 3.58 -17.52 -13.30
C GLY A 164 3.54 -18.68 -12.29
N ASN A 165 3.02 -18.41 -11.10
CA ASN A 165 2.84 -19.39 -10.05
C ASN A 165 1.57 -19.08 -9.27
N PHE A 166 0.44 -19.58 -9.75
CA PHE A 166 -0.84 -19.35 -9.10
C PHE A 166 -0.93 -20.08 -7.75
N ASN A 167 -0.82 -19.31 -6.69
CA ASN A 167 -1.01 -19.75 -5.32
C ASN A 167 -1.73 -18.67 -4.51
N ARG A 168 -2.15 -19.02 -3.27
CA ARG A 168 -2.87 -18.09 -2.39
C ARG A 168 -2.05 -16.82 -2.08
N CYS A 169 -0.73 -16.95 -1.89
CA CYS A 169 0.14 -15.83 -1.53
C CYS A 169 0.22 -14.81 -2.66
N ASN A 170 0.54 -15.27 -3.88
CA ASN A 170 0.63 -14.42 -5.07
C ASN A 170 -0.72 -13.76 -5.41
N LEU A 171 -1.84 -14.47 -5.17
CA LEU A 171 -3.18 -13.88 -5.31
C LEU A 171 -3.40 -12.75 -4.29
N LEU A 172 -3.01 -12.94 -3.03
CA LEU A 172 -3.12 -11.90 -1.99
C LEU A 172 -2.24 -10.69 -2.32
N GLU A 173 -1.01 -10.91 -2.78
CA GLU A 173 -0.12 -9.82 -3.23
C GLU A 173 -0.78 -8.99 -4.35
N PHE A 174 -1.34 -9.65 -5.34
CA PHE A 174 -2.01 -8.97 -6.45
C PHE A 174 -3.25 -8.20 -5.99
N LEU A 175 -4.11 -8.80 -5.18
CA LEU A 175 -5.28 -8.12 -4.61
C LEU A 175 -4.85 -6.92 -3.75
N GLY A 176 -3.82 -7.08 -2.93
CA GLY A 176 -3.26 -6.00 -2.12
C GLY A 176 -2.75 -4.84 -2.96
N ALA A 177 -2.03 -5.12 -4.04
CA ALA A 177 -1.55 -4.10 -4.97
C ALA A 177 -2.72 -3.37 -5.67
N LEU A 178 -3.80 -4.08 -6.06
CA LEU A 178 -4.99 -3.45 -6.63
C LEU A 178 -5.68 -2.52 -5.61
N PHE A 179 -5.86 -2.97 -4.36
CA PHE A 179 -6.42 -2.12 -3.31
C PHE A 179 -5.56 -0.88 -3.06
N PHE A 180 -4.23 -1.01 -3.16
CA PHE A 180 -3.33 0.14 -3.02
C PHE A 180 -3.51 1.15 -4.16
N ILE A 181 -3.57 0.68 -5.41
CA ILE A 181 -3.84 1.53 -6.58
C ILE A 181 -5.16 2.28 -6.41
N VAL A 182 -6.21 1.60 -5.93
CA VAL A 182 -7.52 2.22 -5.68
C VAL A 182 -7.42 3.29 -4.60
N SER A 183 -6.77 2.99 -3.46
CA SER A 183 -6.55 3.92 -2.36
C SER A 183 -5.90 5.22 -2.85
N ASP A 184 -4.80 5.09 -3.59
CA ASP A 184 -4.02 6.23 -4.03
C ASP A 184 -4.70 6.99 -5.18
N THR A 185 -5.49 6.29 -5.98
CA THR A 185 -6.34 6.95 -6.98
C THR A 185 -7.37 7.85 -6.30
N ILE A 186 -8.06 7.37 -5.25
CA ILE A 186 -9.01 8.17 -4.49
C ILE A 186 -8.30 9.37 -3.84
N LEU A 187 -7.14 9.14 -3.21
CA LEU A 187 -6.31 10.20 -2.62
C LEU A 187 -5.94 11.27 -3.65
N ALA A 188 -5.53 10.86 -4.84
CA ALA A 188 -5.15 11.79 -5.91
C ALA A 188 -6.36 12.61 -6.42
N PHE A 189 -7.52 11.97 -6.60
CA PHE A 189 -8.74 12.68 -7.01
C PHE A 189 -9.21 13.68 -5.96
N ASP A 190 -9.22 13.28 -4.69
CA ASP A 190 -9.59 14.13 -3.56
C ASP A 190 -8.65 15.33 -3.40
N SER A 191 -7.34 15.08 -3.51
CA SER A 191 -6.30 16.10 -3.31
C SER A 191 -6.16 17.09 -4.47
N PHE A 192 -6.36 16.65 -5.71
CA PHE A 192 -6.02 17.46 -6.89
C PHE A 192 -7.21 17.86 -7.77
N LYS A 193 -8.32 17.14 -7.77
CA LYS A 193 -9.41 17.41 -8.70
C LYS A 193 -10.65 17.99 -8.02
N LYS A 194 -11.28 17.24 -7.15
CA LYS A 194 -12.44 17.69 -6.37
C LYS A 194 -12.59 16.83 -5.12
N PRO A 195 -13.07 17.39 -4.02
CA PRO A 195 -13.34 16.63 -2.81
C PRO A 195 -14.25 15.43 -3.09
N VAL A 196 -13.85 14.27 -2.61
CA VAL A 196 -14.62 13.03 -2.69
C VAL A 196 -15.39 12.86 -1.38
N ASN A 197 -16.67 12.53 -1.46
CA ASN A 197 -17.45 12.29 -0.26
C ASN A 197 -16.86 11.13 0.54
N MET A 198 -16.63 11.36 1.85
CA MET A 198 -16.00 10.39 2.76
C MET A 198 -14.62 9.87 2.27
N ALA A 199 -13.85 10.70 1.54
CA ALA A 199 -12.57 10.31 0.93
C ALA A 199 -11.66 9.57 1.92
N ASN A 200 -11.42 10.13 3.08
CA ASN A 200 -10.53 9.54 4.09
C ASN A 200 -10.98 8.14 4.55
N LEU A 201 -12.28 7.89 4.61
CA LEU A 201 -12.81 6.57 4.96
C LEU A 201 -12.50 5.55 3.84
N TRP A 202 -12.73 5.92 2.58
CA TRP A 202 -12.45 5.06 1.44
C TRP A 202 -10.95 4.81 1.26
N ILE A 203 -10.14 5.87 1.36
CA ILE A 203 -8.68 5.78 1.29
C ILE A 203 -8.16 4.82 2.37
N MET A 204 -8.57 5.03 3.63
CA MET A 204 -8.07 4.18 4.72
C MET A 204 -8.61 2.75 4.67
N SER A 205 -9.86 2.54 4.27
CA SER A 205 -10.41 1.19 4.09
C SER A 205 -9.63 0.40 3.04
N THR A 206 -9.41 1.01 1.87
CA THR A 206 -8.66 0.34 0.78
C THR A 206 -7.19 0.19 1.13
N TYR A 207 -6.56 1.17 1.77
CA TYR A 207 -5.17 1.12 2.21
C TYR A 207 -4.91 0.03 3.26
N ILE A 208 -5.75 -0.07 4.29
CA ILE A 208 -5.61 -1.11 5.32
C ILE A 208 -5.71 -2.51 4.69
N ASN A 209 -6.69 -2.72 3.80
CA ASN A 209 -6.82 -3.98 3.08
C ASN A 209 -5.62 -4.24 2.15
N ALA A 210 -5.12 -3.19 1.46
CA ALA A 210 -3.93 -3.28 0.62
C ALA A 210 -2.72 -3.80 1.41
N GLN A 211 -2.42 -3.16 2.53
CA GLN A 211 -1.28 -3.52 3.38
C GLN A 211 -1.44 -4.91 4.00
N LEU A 212 -2.64 -5.27 4.46
CA LEU A 212 -2.91 -6.61 4.99
C LEU A 212 -2.69 -7.70 3.94
N PHE A 213 -3.18 -7.51 2.73
CA PHE A 213 -3.08 -8.52 1.68
C PHE A 213 -1.65 -8.64 1.16
N LEU A 214 -0.95 -7.52 0.91
CA LEU A 214 0.46 -7.52 0.55
C LEU A 214 1.29 -8.20 1.65
N PHE A 215 1.07 -7.81 2.90
CA PHE A 215 1.77 -8.39 4.04
C PHE A 215 1.53 -9.90 4.16
N ALA A 216 0.26 -10.34 4.08
CA ALA A 216 -0.09 -11.76 4.16
C ALA A 216 0.49 -12.57 2.99
N GLY A 217 0.56 -12.00 1.80
CA GLY A 217 1.23 -12.59 0.65
C GLY A 217 2.74 -12.71 0.90
N PHE A 218 3.42 -11.61 1.18
CA PHE A 218 4.87 -11.56 1.40
C PHE A 218 5.35 -12.40 2.57
N MET A 219 4.54 -12.55 3.63
CA MET A 219 4.89 -13.34 4.81
C MET A 219 4.91 -14.84 4.55
N ASN A 220 4.07 -15.34 3.66
CA ASN A 220 3.89 -16.77 3.41
C ASN A 220 4.52 -17.26 2.09
N THR A 221 5.25 -16.42 1.41
CA THR A 221 5.93 -16.77 0.14
C THR A 221 7.18 -17.62 0.39
N TYR A 222 7.59 -17.83 1.67
CA TYR A 222 8.81 -18.57 2.08
C TYR A 222 8.55 -19.57 3.19
#